data_a14be9d8716d5bb0fec22f33eb8aa752
#
_entry.id   a14be9d8716d5bb0fec22f33eb8aa752
#
_cell.length_a   1.000
_cell.length_b   1.000
_cell.length_c   1.000
_cell.angle_alpha   90.00
_cell.angle_beta   90.00
_cell.angle_gamma   90.00
#
_symmetry.space_group_name_H-M   'P 1'
#
loop_
_entity.id
_entity.type
_entity.pdbx_description
1 polymer ?
#
loop_
_entity_poly.entity_id
_entity_poly.type
_entity_poly.pdbx_seq_one_letter_code
_entity_poly.pdbx_strand_id
1 'polypeptide(L)'
;MSKPRKIALVGNPNAGKSALFNALTGARQKIANYPGVTVERKSGRLLLPTGEPVELTDLPGTYGLDPTSPDEEVTAKVIRGEFPGEAEPDTLVIVLDASNLEQHLVLAQEVLALGKPTVVALNMLDLAERDGLVLDPRVLAEELGVAVIPTVAVRRRGLAELAEAVASAETRHPGPGLTALTQTERRVAAHAMADAAILSETSRHRLHTRLDQVLLHPWIGPVILFALLFVIFQAVFAWAAPFADALEGAVLWVSDLVSREMPPSLPRDLLTEGLLAGVGSVVVFLPQIVILFAFILAMEASGYMARAAFLMDRMMAGVGLSGRSFIPLLSSFACAIPGIMATRSIADPRDRLTTILIAPLMTCSARLPVYAVIIAAFIPETTLGGGIGLQGLVLFVLYVAGILGAMIVALALRRSLTKGAASGFIMELPKYQLPRLGDLLIGLWQRAWIFLRRAGTIIFMVTVVLWLMLNFPRAGEGESQVDVSIAGKLANGLAVVVEPIGFNRDMALALIPAMAAREVAVSSLATTYAVDAGDDEQRQAMALGDQLKARWTLPMALAFLAWFVFAPQCMSTIAVTRRETNGWKWPAFMLAYLFGLAYVFAGITYWLAVAAGL
;
A
#
# COMPACT_ATOMS: atom_id res chain seq x y z
N MET A 1 -47.00 25.75 -14.31
CA MET A 1 -45.74 25.38 -14.98
C MET A 1 -45.49 23.92 -14.63
N SER A 2 -45.44 23.04 -15.62
CA SER A 2 -45.08 21.64 -15.41
C SER A 2 -43.66 21.55 -14.83
N LYS A 3 -43.45 20.62 -13.89
CA LYS A 3 -42.07 20.36 -13.40
C LYS A 3 -41.19 20.01 -14.58
N PRO A 4 -39.94 20.52 -14.67
CA PRO A 4 -39.05 20.15 -15.73
C PRO A 4 -38.74 18.64 -15.66
N ARG A 5 -38.71 17.96 -16.82
CA ARG A 5 -38.34 16.56 -16.95
C ARG A 5 -36.95 16.35 -16.37
N LYS A 6 -36.75 15.29 -15.58
CA LYS A 6 -35.48 14.98 -14.92
C LYS A 6 -34.76 13.86 -15.66
N ILE A 7 -33.52 14.11 -16.00
CA ILE A 7 -32.62 13.15 -16.63
C ILE A 7 -31.45 12.87 -15.71
N ALA A 8 -31.10 11.61 -15.52
CA ALA A 8 -29.94 11.24 -14.73
C ALA A 8 -28.89 10.52 -15.59
N LEU A 9 -27.61 10.95 -15.44
CA LEU A 9 -26.47 10.23 -15.97
C LEU A 9 -26.05 9.14 -15.00
N VAL A 10 -25.99 7.90 -15.50
CA VAL A 10 -25.61 6.70 -14.75
C VAL A 10 -24.45 6.01 -15.48
N GLY A 11 -23.57 5.39 -14.75
CA GLY A 11 -22.46 4.61 -15.37
C GLY A 11 -21.36 4.36 -14.36
N ASN A 12 -20.41 3.52 -14.74
CA ASN A 12 -19.29 3.16 -13.90
C ASN A 12 -18.42 4.40 -13.56
N PRO A 13 -17.65 4.36 -12.47
CA PRO A 13 -16.57 5.31 -12.27
C PRO A 13 -15.67 5.37 -13.54
N ASN A 14 -15.15 6.54 -13.86
CA ASN A 14 -14.28 6.81 -15.03
C ASN A 14 -14.91 6.64 -16.43
N ALA A 15 -16.19 6.29 -16.57
CA ALA A 15 -16.89 6.24 -17.88
C ALA A 15 -16.99 7.61 -18.60
N GLY A 16 -16.52 8.68 -17.95
CA GLY A 16 -16.59 10.04 -18.52
C GLY A 16 -17.92 10.76 -18.30
N LYS A 17 -18.74 10.33 -17.30
CA LYS A 17 -20.03 10.95 -16.94
C LYS A 17 -19.92 12.46 -16.73
N SER A 18 -19.02 12.89 -15.85
CA SER A 18 -18.84 14.31 -15.55
C SER A 18 -18.32 15.13 -16.74
N ALA A 19 -17.54 14.51 -17.62
CA ALA A 19 -17.13 15.14 -18.87
C ALA A 19 -18.33 15.32 -19.81
N LEU A 20 -19.18 14.30 -19.93
CA LEU A 20 -20.40 14.34 -20.73
C LEU A 20 -21.42 15.34 -20.14
N PHE A 21 -21.59 15.36 -18.82
CA PHE A 21 -22.42 16.33 -18.10
C PHE A 21 -21.97 17.77 -18.40
N ASN A 22 -20.68 18.05 -18.26
CA ASN A 22 -20.13 19.38 -18.52
C ASN A 22 -20.27 19.79 -20.02
N ALA A 23 -20.12 18.82 -20.93
CA ALA A 23 -20.27 19.06 -22.36
C ALA A 23 -21.71 19.39 -22.75
N LEU A 24 -22.71 18.75 -22.10
CA LEU A 24 -24.15 18.95 -22.33
C LEU A 24 -24.69 20.22 -21.66
N THR A 25 -24.28 20.50 -20.40
CA THR A 25 -24.83 21.63 -19.60
C THR A 25 -24.03 22.91 -19.74
N GLY A 26 -22.82 22.86 -20.28
CA GLY A 26 -21.88 23.99 -20.29
C GLY A 26 -21.45 24.38 -18.86
N ALA A 27 -21.09 25.67 -18.66
CA ALA A 27 -20.67 26.20 -17.34
C ALA A 27 -21.83 26.43 -16.34
N ARG A 28 -23.03 26.00 -16.64
CA ARG A 28 -24.25 26.26 -15.84
C ARG A 28 -24.61 25.06 -14.95
N GLN A 29 -23.75 24.74 -13.98
CA GLN A 29 -23.98 23.64 -13.03
C GLN A 29 -24.19 24.17 -11.61
N LYS A 30 -25.04 23.48 -10.84
CA LYS A 30 -25.16 23.65 -9.40
C LYS A 30 -24.51 22.47 -8.70
N ILE A 31 -23.63 22.74 -7.76
CA ILE A 31 -23.02 21.73 -6.90
C ILE A 31 -23.62 21.87 -5.51
N ALA A 32 -24.13 20.79 -4.96
CA ALA A 32 -24.67 20.68 -3.61
C ALA A 32 -24.34 19.28 -3.07
N ASN A 33 -24.64 19.01 -1.81
CA ASN A 33 -24.57 17.64 -1.31
C ASN A 33 -25.99 17.04 -1.31
N TYR A 34 -26.06 15.71 -1.44
CA TYR A 34 -27.32 15.00 -1.22
C TYR A 34 -27.73 15.14 0.25
N PRO A 35 -29.03 15.30 0.55
CA PRO A 35 -29.51 15.48 1.92
C PRO A 35 -29.10 14.35 2.86
N GLY A 36 -28.41 14.68 3.95
CA GLY A 36 -28.00 13.73 4.99
C GLY A 36 -26.74 12.92 4.70
N VAL A 37 -26.05 13.16 3.57
CA VAL A 37 -24.80 12.47 3.21
C VAL A 37 -23.77 13.46 2.65
N THR A 38 -22.47 13.09 2.71
CA THR A 38 -21.36 13.91 2.21
C THR A 38 -21.08 13.73 0.71
N VAL A 39 -22.03 13.16 -0.03
CA VAL A 39 -21.92 12.88 -1.46
C VAL A 39 -22.35 14.09 -2.27
N GLU A 40 -21.52 14.51 -3.22
CA GLU A 40 -21.81 15.66 -4.09
C GLU A 40 -22.91 15.35 -5.10
N ARG A 41 -23.87 16.29 -5.21
CA ARG A 41 -24.88 16.34 -6.25
C ARG A 41 -24.54 17.42 -7.26
N LYS A 42 -24.42 17.04 -8.53
CA LYS A 42 -24.23 17.98 -9.63
C LYS A 42 -25.47 17.98 -10.50
N SER A 43 -26.13 19.12 -10.62
CA SER A 43 -27.27 19.29 -11.50
C SER A 43 -27.09 20.49 -12.43
N GLY A 44 -27.62 20.40 -13.64
CA GLY A 44 -27.53 21.43 -14.66
C GLY A 44 -28.78 21.46 -15.52
N ARG A 45 -28.97 22.56 -16.29
CA ARG A 45 -30.08 22.67 -17.23
C ARG A 45 -29.57 22.36 -18.63
N LEU A 46 -30.31 21.52 -19.33
CA LEU A 46 -30.11 21.19 -20.74
C LEU A 46 -31.39 21.60 -21.51
N LEU A 47 -31.20 22.22 -22.66
CA LEU A 47 -32.29 22.48 -23.61
C LEU A 47 -32.27 21.39 -24.67
N LEU A 48 -33.34 20.60 -24.73
CA LEU A 48 -33.47 19.57 -25.76
C LEU A 48 -33.72 20.20 -27.13
N PRO A 49 -33.47 19.47 -28.25
CA PRO A 49 -33.76 19.98 -29.61
C PRO A 49 -35.23 20.34 -29.82
N THR A 50 -36.13 19.74 -29.04
CA THR A 50 -37.57 20.06 -28.98
C THR A 50 -37.88 21.43 -28.37
N GLY A 51 -36.91 22.13 -27.81
CA GLY A 51 -37.10 23.37 -27.06
C GLY A 51 -37.52 23.18 -25.59
N GLU A 52 -37.63 21.93 -25.13
CA GLU A 52 -38.01 21.61 -23.76
C GLU A 52 -36.79 21.76 -22.82
N PRO A 53 -36.89 22.58 -21.73
CA PRO A 53 -35.85 22.66 -20.71
C PRO A 53 -35.97 21.47 -19.75
N VAL A 54 -34.87 20.71 -19.61
CA VAL A 54 -34.79 19.56 -18.71
C VAL A 54 -33.71 19.78 -17.65
N GLU A 55 -33.87 19.12 -16.49
CA GLU A 55 -32.86 19.07 -15.45
C GLU A 55 -32.01 17.81 -15.62
N LEU A 56 -30.71 17.98 -15.88
CA LEU A 56 -29.73 16.91 -15.97
C LEU A 56 -28.99 16.78 -14.64
N THR A 57 -28.92 15.56 -14.07
CA THR A 57 -28.20 15.25 -12.83
C THR A 57 -27.06 14.26 -13.10
N ASP A 58 -25.85 14.57 -12.67
CA ASP A 58 -24.70 13.66 -12.69
C ASP A 58 -24.73 12.82 -11.40
N LEU A 59 -25.01 11.52 -11.52
CA LEU A 59 -25.02 10.61 -10.38
C LEU A 59 -23.61 10.10 -10.08
N PRO A 60 -23.28 9.82 -8.81
CA PRO A 60 -22.05 9.14 -8.45
C PRO A 60 -21.83 7.87 -9.27
N GLY A 61 -20.56 7.53 -9.54
CA GLY A 61 -20.23 6.30 -10.25
C GLY A 61 -20.62 5.07 -9.45
N THR A 62 -21.19 4.08 -10.14
CA THR A 62 -21.54 2.78 -9.52
C THR A 62 -21.14 1.64 -10.44
N TYR A 63 -20.79 0.50 -9.87
CA TYR A 63 -20.52 -0.73 -10.62
C TYR A 63 -21.72 -1.67 -10.68
N GLY A 64 -22.77 -1.39 -9.90
CA GLY A 64 -24.00 -2.16 -9.86
C GLY A 64 -25.06 -1.44 -9.01
N LEU A 65 -26.28 -2.01 -8.98
CA LEU A 65 -27.39 -1.50 -8.19
C LEU A 65 -27.47 -2.12 -6.78
N ASP A 66 -26.55 -3.05 -6.45
CA ASP A 66 -26.33 -3.57 -5.09
C ASP A 66 -25.16 -2.80 -4.45
N PRO A 67 -25.45 -1.76 -3.65
CA PRO A 67 -24.43 -0.80 -3.24
C PRO A 67 -23.44 -1.40 -2.25
N THR A 68 -22.15 -1.16 -2.51
CA THR A 68 -21.04 -1.51 -1.61
C THR A 68 -20.43 -0.28 -0.93
N SER A 69 -20.76 0.93 -1.40
CA SER A 69 -20.31 2.20 -0.86
C SER A 69 -21.46 3.20 -0.67
N PRO A 70 -21.30 4.25 0.18
CA PRO A 70 -22.31 5.28 0.34
C PRO A 70 -22.65 6.01 -0.96
N ASP A 71 -21.68 6.20 -1.85
CA ASP A 71 -21.87 6.85 -3.16
C ASP A 71 -22.75 6.00 -4.07
N GLU A 72 -22.50 4.68 -4.10
CA GLU A 72 -23.32 3.72 -4.86
C GLU A 72 -24.73 3.61 -4.29
N GLU A 73 -24.89 3.67 -2.94
CA GLU A 73 -26.18 3.66 -2.28
C GLU A 73 -27.05 4.86 -2.68
N VAL A 74 -26.43 6.05 -2.79
CA VAL A 74 -27.13 7.26 -3.27
C VAL A 74 -27.60 7.02 -4.71
N THR A 75 -26.74 6.54 -5.59
CA THR A 75 -27.08 6.28 -7.00
C THR A 75 -28.20 5.27 -7.13
N ALA A 76 -28.12 4.12 -6.45
CA ALA A 76 -29.15 3.08 -6.49
C ALA A 76 -30.51 3.59 -5.98
N LYS A 77 -30.53 4.33 -4.86
CA LYS A 77 -31.77 4.89 -4.30
C LYS A 77 -32.37 5.98 -5.17
N VAL A 78 -31.56 6.85 -5.76
CA VAL A 78 -32.07 7.92 -6.66
C VAL A 78 -32.69 7.31 -7.91
N ILE A 79 -32.04 6.32 -8.53
CA ILE A 79 -32.56 5.64 -9.72
C ILE A 79 -33.87 4.92 -9.41
N ARG A 80 -34.01 4.31 -8.25
CA ARG A 80 -35.24 3.61 -7.82
C ARG A 80 -36.33 4.57 -7.30
N GLY A 81 -36.04 5.88 -7.14
CA GLY A 81 -36.98 6.83 -6.55
C GLY A 81 -37.15 6.71 -5.03
N GLU A 82 -36.23 6.03 -4.35
CA GLU A 82 -36.26 5.76 -2.91
C GLU A 82 -35.48 6.79 -2.09
N PHE A 83 -34.80 7.76 -2.74
CA PHE A 83 -33.96 8.72 -2.02
C PHE A 83 -34.78 9.89 -1.48
N PRO A 84 -34.77 10.16 -0.15
CA PRO A 84 -35.56 11.22 0.45
C PRO A 84 -35.18 12.62 -0.08
N GLY A 85 -36.16 13.36 -0.58
CA GLY A 85 -35.99 14.73 -1.08
C GLY A 85 -35.55 14.83 -2.55
N GLU A 86 -35.30 13.71 -3.25
CA GLU A 86 -35.06 13.67 -4.68
C GLU A 86 -36.26 13.05 -5.40
N ALA A 87 -36.65 13.66 -6.52
CA ALA A 87 -37.65 13.03 -7.37
C ALA A 87 -36.97 12.01 -8.29
N GLU A 88 -37.67 10.92 -8.54
CA GLU A 88 -37.30 9.87 -9.47
C GLU A 88 -36.96 10.46 -10.85
N PRO A 89 -35.90 10.02 -11.52
CA PRO A 89 -35.57 10.43 -12.88
C PRO A 89 -36.60 9.89 -13.90
N ASP A 90 -37.04 10.76 -14.80
CA ASP A 90 -37.97 10.41 -15.88
C ASP A 90 -37.25 9.66 -17.01
N THR A 91 -35.95 9.90 -17.19
CA THR A 91 -35.13 9.27 -18.23
C THR A 91 -33.72 9.02 -17.69
N LEU A 92 -33.13 7.90 -18.04
CA LEU A 92 -31.76 7.53 -17.69
C LEU A 92 -30.87 7.61 -18.93
N VAL A 93 -29.68 8.14 -18.77
CA VAL A 93 -28.61 8.08 -19.77
C VAL A 93 -27.48 7.24 -19.20
N ILE A 94 -27.32 6.04 -19.72
CA ILE A 94 -26.21 5.15 -19.32
C ILE A 94 -24.97 5.54 -20.10
N VAL A 95 -23.89 5.87 -19.39
CA VAL A 95 -22.61 6.22 -20.01
C VAL A 95 -21.68 5.00 -19.94
N LEU A 96 -21.35 4.45 -21.10
CA LEU A 96 -20.44 3.32 -21.26
C LEU A 96 -19.08 3.81 -21.78
N ASP A 97 -18.00 3.24 -21.27
CA ASP A 97 -16.67 3.40 -21.86
C ASP A 97 -16.47 2.38 -22.98
N ALA A 98 -16.36 2.88 -24.23
CA ALA A 98 -16.12 2.05 -25.40
C ALA A 98 -14.82 1.23 -25.32
N SER A 99 -13.86 1.70 -24.57
CA SER A 99 -12.55 1.01 -24.40
C SER A 99 -12.58 -0.14 -23.38
N ASN A 100 -13.66 -0.23 -22.55
CA ASN A 100 -13.85 -1.26 -21.52
C ASN A 100 -15.31 -1.74 -21.49
N LEU A 101 -15.82 -2.08 -22.67
CA LEU A 101 -17.23 -2.29 -22.90
C LEU A 101 -17.84 -3.42 -22.06
N GLU A 102 -17.17 -4.57 -21.97
CA GLU A 102 -17.67 -5.75 -21.25
C GLU A 102 -18.05 -5.44 -19.79
N GLN A 103 -17.17 -4.73 -19.08
CA GLN A 103 -17.42 -4.40 -17.67
C GLN A 103 -18.60 -3.43 -17.50
N HIS A 104 -18.73 -2.47 -18.42
CA HIS A 104 -19.79 -1.45 -18.38
C HIS A 104 -21.16 -2.01 -18.77
N LEU A 105 -21.20 -3.04 -19.60
CA LEU A 105 -22.43 -3.72 -20.00
C LEU A 105 -23.13 -4.45 -18.84
N VAL A 106 -22.40 -4.87 -17.81
CA VAL A 106 -23.01 -5.51 -16.62
C VAL A 106 -23.93 -4.53 -15.92
N LEU A 107 -23.47 -3.30 -15.64
CA LEU A 107 -24.30 -2.24 -15.05
C LEU A 107 -25.44 -1.85 -15.98
N ALA A 108 -25.17 -1.74 -17.30
CA ALA A 108 -26.20 -1.39 -18.27
C ALA A 108 -27.38 -2.36 -18.22
N GLN A 109 -27.14 -3.66 -18.14
CA GLN A 109 -28.18 -4.68 -18.02
C GLN A 109 -29.00 -4.52 -16.73
N GLU A 110 -28.36 -4.17 -15.58
CA GLU A 110 -29.07 -3.94 -14.33
C GLU A 110 -29.96 -2.71 -14.40
N VAL A 111 -29.48 -1.62 -14.99
CA VAL A 111 -30.25 -0.37 -15.14
C VAL A 111 -31.40 -0.56 -16.12
N LEU A 112 -31.19 -1.25 -17.23
CA LEU A 112 -32.22 -1.57 -18.22
C LEU A 112 -33.32 -2.48 -17.65
N ALA A 113 -32.97 -3.37 -16.71
CA ALA A 113 -33.94 -4.22 -16.04
C ALA A 113 -34.99 -3.45 -15.19
N LEU A 114 -34.73 -2.16 -14.87
CA LEU A 114 -35.69 -1.29 -14.18
C LEU A 114 -36.86 -0.84 -15.09
N GLY A 115 -36.77 -1.01 -16.40
CA GLY A 115 -37.84 -0.69 -17.34
C GLY A 115 -38.09 0.81 -17.58
N LYS A 116 -37.16 1.68 -17.22
CA LYS A 116 -37.28 3.15 -17.42
C LYS A 116 -36.87 3.56 -18.83
N PRO A 117 -37.38 4.72 -19.33
CA PRO A 117 -36.88 5.32 -20.55
C PRO A 117 -35.36 5.51 -20.45
N THR A 118 -34.61 4.84 -21.34
CA THR A 118 -33.16 4.79 -21.23
C THR A 118 -32.51 4.97 -22.59
N VAL A 119 -31.42 5.75 -22.62
CA VAL A 119 -30.52 5.93 -23.78
C VAL A 119 -29.11 5.58 -23.34
N VAL A 120 -28.33 4.97 -24.21
CA VAL A 120 -26.92 4.66 -23.97
C VAL A 120 -26.02 5.63 -24.71
N ALA A 121 -25.13 6.29 -23.98
CA ALA A 121 -24.02 7.07 -24.54
C ALA A 121 -22.76 6.19 -24.53
N LEU A 122 -22.34 5.70 -25.70
CA LEU A 122 -21.10 4.97 -25.90
C LEU A 122 -19.95 5.99 -26.00
N ASN A 123 -19.37 6.32 -24.86
CA ASN A 123 -18.38 7.40 -24.73
C ASN A 123 -16.94 6.86 -24.92
N MET A 124 -15.99 7.77 -25.08
CA MET A 124 -14.55 7.46 -25.25
C MET A 124 -14.26 6.61 -26.51
N LEU A 125 -15.07 6.72 -27.54
CA LEU A 125 -14.88 5.96 -28.78
C LEU A 125 -13.53 6.27 -29.44
N ASP A 126 -13.02 7.49 -29.32
CA ASP A 126 -11.69 7.87 -29.80
C ASP A 126 -10.55 7.16 -29.07
N LEU A 127 -10.74 6.78 -27.81
CA LEU A 127 -9.78 5.96 -27.07
C LEU A 127 -9.84 4.50 -27.53
N ALA A 128 -11.02 3.97 -27.75
CA ALA A 128 -11.21 2.62 -28.30
C ALA A 128 -10.58 2.51 -29.70
N GLU A 129 -10.87 3.46 -30.61
CA GLU A 129 -10.30 3.53 -31.94
C GLU A 129 -8.76 3.64 -31.92
N ARG A 130 -8.20 4.51 -31.06
CA ARG A 130 -6.75 4.65 -30.87
C ARG A 130 -6.10 3.36 -30.39
N ASP A 131 -6.78 2.61 -29.54
CA ASP A 131 -6.31 1.33 -29.01
C ASP A 131 -6.58 0.16 -30.00
N GLY A 132 -7.17 0.50 -31.17
CA GLY A 132 -7.38 -0.41 -32.28
C GLY A 132 -8.60 -1.32 -32.12
N LEU A 133 -9.56 -0.89 -31.32
CA LEU A 133 -10.85 -1.54 -31.16
C LEU A 133 -11.88 -0.80 -32.00
N VAL A 134 -12.46 -1.48 -33.00
CA VAL A 134 -13.55 -0.95 -33.83
C VAL A 134 -14.84 -1.59 -33.40
N LEU A 135 -15.79 -0.76 -32.95
CA LEU A 135 -17.09 -1.20 -32.43
C LEU A 135 -18.22 -0.83 -33.40
N ASP A 136 -19.25 -1.67 -33.48
CA ASP A 136 -20.51 -1.33 -34.13
C ASP A 136 -21.57 -0.95 -33.09
N PRO A 137 -21.91 0.34 -32.94
CA PRO A 137 -22.94 0.76 -32.01
C PRO A 137 -24.35 0.22 -32.34
N ARG A 138 -24.59 -0.19 -33.58
CA ARG A 138 -25.89 -0.72 -34.02
C ARG A 138 -26.15 -2.11 -33.42
N VAL A 139 -25.12 -2.96 -33.41
CA VAL A 139 -25.22 -4.28 -32.78
C VAL A 139 -25.52 -4.13 -31.30
N LEU A 140 -24.85 -3.18 -30.60
CA LEU A 140 -25.16 -2.91 -29.20
C LEU A 140 -26.60 -2.38 -29.01
N ALA A 141 -27.09 -1.56 -29.93
CA ALA A 141 -28.48 -1.07 -29.86
C ALA A 141 -29.50 -2.19 -30.04
N GLU A 142 -29.23 -3.15 -30.90
CA GLU A 142 -30.05 -4.34 -31.12
C GLU A 142 -30.05 -5.27 -29.90
N GLU A 143 -28.87 -5.57 -29.34
CA GLU A 143 -28.70 -6.43 -28.16
C GLU A 143 -29.29 -5.82 -26.88
N LEU A 144 -29.07 -4.51 -26.63
CA LEU A 144 -29.61 -3.81 -25.47
C LEU A 144 -31.08 -3.39 -25.66
N GLY A 145 -31.57 -3.36 -26.89
CA GLY A 145 -32.93 -2.92 -27.23
C GLY A 145 -33.20 -1.43 -27.00
N VAL A 146 -32.18 -0.59 -26.89
CA VAL A 146 -32.25 0.86 -26.68
C VAL A 146 -31.30 1.60 -27.62
N ALA A 147 -31.54 2.89 -27.82
CA ALA A 147 -30.64 3.70 -28.64
C ALA A 147 -29.25 3.79 -28.04
N VAL A 148 -28.22 3.46 -28.81
CA VAL A 148 -26.80 3.57 -28.45
C VAL A 148 -26.16 4.65 -29.33
N ILE A 149 -25.76 5.75 -28.71
CA ILE A 149 -25.21 6.91 -29.40
C ILE A 149 -23.71 6.99 -29.15
N PRO A 150 -22.87 6.90 -30.21
CA PRO A 150 -21.43 7.08 -30.10
C PRO A 150 -21.09 8.52 -29.72
N THR A 151 -20.34 8.70 -28.64
CA THR A 151 -19.98 10.03 -28.12
C THR A 151 -18.49 10.13 -27.81
N VAL A 152 -17.95 11.35 -27.93
CA VAL A 152 -16.65 11.76 -27.43
C VAL A 152 -16.84 13.07 -26.66
N ALA A 153 -17.14 12.95 -25.38
CA ALA A 153 -17.55 14.08 -24.53
C ALA A 153 -16.55 15.26 -24.56
N VAL A 154 -15.25 14.96 -24.49
CA VAL A 154 -14.16 15.97 -24.49
C VAL A 154 -14.11 16.74 -25.82
N ARG A 155 -14.45 16.09 -26.94
CA ARG A 155 -14.47 16.70 -28.30
C ARG A 155 -15.86 17.18 -28.73
N ARG A 156 -16.86 17.05 -27.85
CA ARG A 156 -18.27 17.40 -28.12
C ARG A 156 -18.88 16.71 -29.35
N ARG A 157 -18.38 15.50 -29.69
CA ARG A 157 -18.92 14.70 -30.81
C ARG A 157 -20.06 13.82 -30.27
N GLY A 158 -21.15 13.71 -31.05
CA GLY A 158 -22.32 12.88 -30.74
C GLY A 158 -23.29 13.48 -29.70
N LEU A 159 -23.09 14.75 -29.28
CA LEU A 159 -23.94 15.37 -28.22
C LEU A 159 -25.33 15.77 -28.74
N ALA A 160 -25.43 16.20 -29.99
CA ALA A 160 -26.72 16.59 -30.60
C ALA A 160 -27.58 15.36 -30.81
N GLU A 161 -27.02 14.31 -31.37
CA GLU A 161 -27.66 13.00 -31.57
C GLU A 161 -28.10 12.37 -30.24
N LEU A 162 -27.27 12.51 -29.19
CA LEU A 162 -27.64 12.07 -27.84
C LEU A 162 -28.84 12.86 -27.30
N ALA A 163 -28.87 14.18 -27.48
CA ALA A 163 -29.96 15.00 -27.02
C ALA A 163 -31.28 14.68 -27.78
N GLU A 164 -31.21 14.37 -29.08
CA GLU A 164 -32.36 13.92 -29.87
C GLU A 164 -32.87 12.55 -29.39
N ALA A 165 -31.95 11.61 -29.16
CA ALA A 165 -32.31 10.29 -28.63
C ALA A 165 -32.96 10.38 -27.23
N VAL A 166 -32.47 11.27 -26.37
CA VAL A 166 -33.06 11.53 -25.05
C VAL A 166 -34.46 12.15 -25.16
N ALA A 167 -34.66 13.05 -26.13
CA ALA A 167 -35.99 13.66 -26.36
C ALA A 167 -37.04 12.63 -26.80
N SER A 168 -36.63 11.64 -27.58
CA SER A 168 -37.48 10.56 -28.13
C SER A 168 -37.48 9.27 -27.29
N ALA A 169 -36.81 9.27 -26.11
CA ALA A 169 -36.74 8.08 -25.28
C ALA A 169 -38.10 7.66 -24.74
N GLU A 170 -38.54 6.46 -25.10
CA GLU A 170 -39.79 5.86 -24.65
C GLU A 170 -39.54 4.80 -23.58
N THR A 171 -40.59 4.55 -22.75
CA THR A 171 -40.58 3.44 -21.80
C THR A 171 -40.64 2.15 -22.57
N ARG A 172 -39.59 1.33 -22.50
CA ARG A 172 -39.62 -0.02 -23.04
C ARG A 172 -39.77 -1.03 -21.90
N HIS A 173 -40.61 -2.01 -22.09
CA HIS A 173 -40.65 -3.15 -21.19
C HIS A 173 -39.32 -3.92 -21.33
N PRO A 174 -38.57 -4.18 -20.25
CA PRO A 174 -37.37 -5.00 -20.31
C PRO A 174 -37.77 -6.36 -20.94
N GLY A 175 -36.96 -6.81 -21.87
CA GLY A 175 -37.17 -8.16 -22.44
C GLY A 175 -37.20 -9.20 -21.30
N PRO A 176 -38.02 -10.23 -21.39
CA PRO A 176 -38.25 -11.21 -20.31
C PRO A 176 -36.96 -11.94 -19.85
N GLY A 177 -35.86 -11.78 -20.56
CA GLY A 177 -34.55 -12.34 -20.19
C GLY A 177 -33.70 -11.52 -19.23
N LEU A 178 -33.84 -10.17 -19.19
CA LEU A 178 -32.93 -9.30 -18.43
C LEU A 178 -33.23 -9.19 -16.92
N THR A 179 -34.47 -9.42 -16.52
CA THR A 179 -34.93 -9.25 -15.12
C THR A 179 -34.57 -10.41 -14.20
N ALA A 180 -34.28 -11.59 -14.73
CA ALA A 180 -34.07 -12.84 -13.96
C ALA A 180 -32.60 -13.30 -13.91
N LEU A 181 -31.66 -12.56 -14.53
CA LEU A 181 -30.26 -12.98 -14.61
C LEU A 181 -29.53 -12.82 -13.27
N THR A 182 -28.80 -13.85 -12.87
CA THR A 182 -27.83 -13.78 -11.79
C THR A 182 -26.63 -12.92 -12.21
N GLN A 183 -25.81 -12.46 -11.26
CA GLN A 183 -24.58 -11.68 -11.54
C GLN A 183 -23.63 -12.42 -12.50
N THR A 184 -23.53 -13.74 -12.38
CA THR A 184 -22.66 -14.56 -13.25
C THR A 184 -23.21 -14.61 -14.67
N GLU A 185 -24.52 -14.81 -14.82
CA GLU A 185 -25.18 -14.84 -16.14
C GLU A 185 -25.10 -13.46 -16.83
N ARG A 186 -25.24 -12.35 -16.08
CA ARG A 186 -25.05 -10.98 -16.62
C ARG A 186 -23.64 -10.78 -17.17
N ARG A 187 -22.60 -11.31 -16.50
CA ARG A 187 -21.23 -11.24 -17.00
C ARG A 187 -21.02 -12.03 -18.27
N VAL A 188 -21.59 -13.24 -18.35
CA VAL A 188 -21.53 -14.05 -19.56
C VAL A 188 -22.25 -13.36 -20.72
N ALA A 189 -23.44 -12.80 -20.48
CA ALA A 189 -24.17 -12.02 -21.47
C ALA A 189 -23.41 -10.74 -21.89
N ALA A 190 -22.83 -10.01 -20.94
CA ALA A 190 -22.03 -8.82 -21.22
C ALA A 190 -20.81 -9.14 -22.11
N HIS A 191 -20.14 -10.25 -21.85
CA HIS A 191 -19.04 -10.73 -22.69
C HIS A 191 -19.51 -11.05 -24.11
N ALA A 192 -20.61 -11.80 -24.25
CA ALA A 192 -21.17 -12.13 -25.55
C ALA A 192 -21.60 -10.89 -26.35
N MET A 193 -22.26 -9.92 -25.70
CA MET A 193 -22.66 -8.64 -26.32
C MET A 193 -21.44 -7.81 -26.75
N ALA A 194 -20.40 -7.76 -25.91
CA ALA A 194 -19.16 -7.05 -26.23
C ALA A 194 -18.47 -7.69 -27.45
N ASP A 195 -18.35 -9.01 -27.47
CA ASP A 195 -17.75 -9.75 -28.58
C ASP A 195 -18.54 -9.58 -29.89
N ALA A 196 -19.87 -9.58 -29.83
CA ALA A 196 -20.73 -9.37 -31.01
C ALA A 196 -20.57 -7.95 -31.59
N ALA A 197 -20.34 -6.95 -30.73
CA ALA A 197 -20.18 -5.55 -31.14
C ALA A 197 -18.78 -5.21 -31.67
N ILE A 198 -17.77 -6.07 -31.43
CA ILE A 198 -16.39 -5.85 -31.88
C ILE A 198 -16.24 -6.30 -33.34
N LEU A 199 -16.12 -5.32 -34.27
CA LEU A 199 -15.88 -5.61 -35.69
C LEU A 199 -14.44 -6.02 -35.98
N SER A 200 -13.49 -5.38 -35.32
CA SER A 200 -12.08 -5.70 -35.45
C SER A 200 -11.28 -5.34 -34.22
N GLU A 201 -10.28 -6.15 -33.97
CA GLU A 201 -9.39 -6.04 -32.81
C GLU A 201 -7.95 -6.12 -33.26
N THR A 202 -7.13 -5.11 -32.88
CA THR A 202 -5.70 -5.15 -33.20
C THR A 202 -4.96 -6.19 -32.37
N SER A 203 -3.81 -6.63 -32.89
CA SER A 203 -2.89 -7.56 -32.21
C SER A 203 -2.47 -7.07 -30.82
N ARG A 204 -2.52 -5.76 -30.56
CA ARG A 204 -2.18 -5.15 -29.29
C ARG A 204 -3.22 -5.45 -28.19
N HIS A 205 -4.50 -5.40 -28.52
CA HIS A 205 -5.57 -5.75 -27.57
C HIS A 205 -5.54 -7.24 -27.21
N ARG A 206 -5.35 -8.11 -28.22
CA ARG A 206 -5.16 -9.57 -28.01
C ARG A 206 -3.96 -9.90 -27.12
N LEU A 207 -2.87 -9.11 -27.19
CA LEU A 207 -1.72 -9.30 -26.31
C LEU A 207 -2.09 -9.01 -24.85
N HIS A 208 -2.85 -7.94 -24.58
CA HIS A 208 -3.29 -7.60 -23.23
C HIS A 208 -4.17 -8.70 -22.64
N THR A 209 -5.13 -9.20 -23.40
CA THR A 209 -6.01 -10.31 -22.98
C THR A 209 -5.22 -11.59 -22.69
N ARG A 210 -4.25 -11.95 -23.55
CA ARG A 210 -3.37 -13.11 -23.33
C ARG A 210 -2.48 -12.94 -22.09
N LEU A 211 -1.93 -11.75 -21.86
CA LEU A 211 -1.16 -11.45 -20.66
C LEU A 211 -2.03 -11.60 -19.41
N ASP A 212 -3.26 -11.11 -19.45
CA ASP A 212 -4.18 -11.25 -18.32
C ASP A 212 -4.59 -12.69 -18.06
N GLN A 213 -4.78 -13.51 -19.10
CA GLN A 213 -5.02 -14.95 -18.93
C GLN A 213 -3.90 -15.66 -18.18
N VAL A 214 -2.64 -15.26 -18.39
CA VAL A 214 -1.47 -15.83 -17.71
C VAL A 214 -1.30 -15.22 -16.31
N LEU A 215 -1.31 -13.88 -16.22
CA LEU A 215 -1.01 -13.17 -14.97
C LEU A 215 -2.14 -13.28 -13.93
N LEU A 216 -3.38 -13.44 -14.35
CA LEU A 216 -4.53 -13.63 -13.44
C LEU A 216 -4.88 -15.11 -13.24
N HIS A 217 -4.14 -16.03 -13.84
CA HIS A 217 -4.38 -17.46 -13.66
C HIS A 217 -4.20 -17.85 -12.18
N PRO A 218 -5.13 -18.64 -11.59
CA PRO A 218 -5.17 -18.89 -10.14
C PRO A 218 -3.91 -19.55 -9.57
N TRP A 219 -3.13 -20.27 -10.39
CA TRP A 219 -1.88 -20.92 -9.98
C TRP A 219 -0.63 -20.23 -10.54
N ILE A 220 -0.65 -19.83 -11.83
CA ILE A 220 0.51 -19.22 -12.49
C ILE A 220 0.71 -17.78 -12.01
N GLY A 221 -0.38 -17.03 -11.82
CA GLY A 221 -0.32 -15.65 -11.36
C GLY A 221 0.43 -15.47 -10.04
N PRO A 222 0.08 -16.19 -8.97
CA PRO A 222 0.84 -16.16 -7.72
C PRO A 222 2.32 -16.56 -7.89
N VAL A 223 2.63 -17.58 -8.71
CA VAL A 223 4.03 -17.99 -8.97
C VAL A 223 4.82 -16.84 -9.62
N ILE A 224 4.25 -16.17 -10.63
CA ILE A 224 4.88 -15.01 -11.26
C ILE A 224 5.06 -13.87 -10.26
N LEU A 225 4.05 -13.61 -9.43
CA LEU A 225 4.13 -12.60 -8.37
C LEU A 225 5.28 -12.90 -7.40
N PHE A 226 5.37 -14.12 -6.89
CA PHE A 226 6.45 -14.51 -5.97
C PHE A 226 7.83 -14.48 -6.66
N ALA A 227 7.93 -14.89 -7.92
CA ALA A 227 9.17 -14.79 -8.70
C ALA A 227 9.60 -13.31 -8.88
N LEU A 228 8.65 -12.42 -9.21
CA LEU A 228 8.93 -10.99 -9.32
C LEU A 228 9.38 -10.40 -7.97
N LEU A 229 8.72 -10.79 -6.89
CA LEU A 229 9.11 -10.38 -5.54
C LEU A 229 10.52 -10.86 -5.19
N PHE A 230 10.84 -12.10 -5.52
CA PHE A 230 12.19 -12.63 -5.33
C PHE A 230 13.24 -11.79 -6.09
N VAL A 231 12.96 -11.43 -7.35
CA VAL A 231 13.84 -10.55 -8.14
C VAL A 231 13.99 -9.17 -7.48
N ILE A 232 12.90 -8.59 -6.98
CA ILE A 232 12.93 -7.30 -6.27
C ILE A 232 13.81 -7.41 -5.01
N PHE A 233 13.62 -8.45 -4.20
CA PHE A 233 14.45 -8.67 -3.02
C PHE A 233 15.91 -8.86 -3.38
N GLN A 234 16.20 -9.69 -4.40
CA GLN A 234 17.55 -9.89 -4.89
C GLN A 234 18.20 -8.57 -5.35
N ALA A 235 17.44 -7.73 -6.05
CA ALA A 235 17.93 -6.43 -6.51
C ALA A 235 18.22 -5.47 -5.34
N VAL A 236 17.31 -5.40 -4.38
CA VAL A 236 17.44 -4.51 -3.21
C VAL A 236 18.62 -4.92 -2.32
N PHE A 237 18.90 -6.22 -2.17
CA PHE A 237 19.97 -6.68 -1.31
C PHE A 237 21.30 -6.87 -2.07
N ALA A 238 21.32 -7.59 -3.19
CA ALA A 238 22.56 -7.92 -3.86
C ALA A 238 23.04 -6.83 -4.83
N TRP A 239 22.11 -6.19 -5.60
CA TRP A 239 22.53 -5.18 -6.58
C TRP A 239 22.75 -3.80 -5.94
N ALA A 240 22.11 -3.52 -4.80
CA ALA A 240 22.35 -2.29 -4.06
C ALA A 240 23.65 -2.34 -3.23
N ALA A 241 24.09 -3.52 -2.80
CA ALA A 241 25.25 -3.69 -1.93
C ALA A 241 26.50 -2.94 -2.41
N PRO A 242 27.00 -3.10 -3.65
CA PRO A 242 28.23 -2.42 -4.08
C PRO A 242 28.12 -0.88 -4.04
N PHE A 243 26.92 -0.33 -4.20
CA PHE A 243 26.70 1.12 -4.07
C PHE A 243 26.61 1.56 -2.61
N ALA A 244 26.02 0.74 -1.75
CA ALA A 244 25.98 0.98 -0.31
C ALA A 244 27.39 0.94 0.29
N ASP A 245 28.18 -0.08 -0.03
CA ASP A 245 29.56 -0.26 0.42
C ASP A 245 30.46 0.91 -0.02
N ALA A 246 30.28 1.37 -1.28
CA ALA A 246 31.02 2.53 -1.79
C ALA A 246 30.67 3.83 -1.03
N LEU A 247 29.39 4.02 -0.68
CA LEU A 247 28.94 5.17 0.11
C LEU A 247 29.44 5.09 1.56
N GLU A 248 29.42 3.90 2.15
CA GLU A 248 29.94 3.65 3.49
C GLU A 248 31.44 3.92 3.53
N GLY A 249 32.20 3.39 2.57
CA GLY A 249 33.63 3.67 2.42
C GLY A 249 33.92 5.17 2.26
N ALA A 250 33.08 5.91 1.55
CA ALA A 250 33.22 7.35 1.42
C ALA A 250 32.96 8.08 2.73
N VAL A 251 31.95 7.67 3.52
CA VAL A 251 31.67 8.25 4.85
C VAL A 251 32.81 7.95 5.82
N LEU A 252 33.31 6.71 5.84
CA LEU A 252 34.45 6.32 6.67
C LEU A 252 35.72 7.10 6.29
N TRP A 253 36.00 7.27 5.00
CA TRP A 253 37.11 8.06 4.50
C TRP A 253 37.03 9.53 4.99
N VAL A 254 35.87 10.16 4.93
CA VAL A 254 35.65 11.52 5.46
C VAL A 254 35.86 11.55 6.98
N SER A 255 35.34 10.54 7.68
CA SER A 255 35.51 10.42 9.15
C SER A 255 36.98 10.27 9.54
N ASP A 256 37.75 9.45 8.81
CA ASP A 256 39.20 9.27 9.01
C ASP A 256 39.96 10.58 8.71
N LEU A 257 39.62 11.29 7.64
CA LEU A 257 40.20 12.60 7.32
C LEU A 257 40.00 13.61 8.45
N VAL A 258 38.76 13.70 8.98
CA VAL A 258 38.47 14.59 10.13
C VAL A 258 39.25 14.17 11.36
N SER A 259 39.39 12.87 11.62
CA SER A 259 40.11 12.33 12.76
C SER A 259 41.62 12.59 12.70
N ARG A 260 42.19 12.68 11.48
CA ARG A 260 43.61 13.02 11.28
C ARG A 260 43.90 14.51 11.43
N GLU A 261 43.01 15.36 10.95
CA GLU A 261 43.20 16.82 10.95
C GLU A 261 42.81 17.47 12.29
N MET A 262 41.94 16.83 13.10
CA MET A 262 41.49 17.37 14.38
C MET A 262 42.09 16.59 15.56
N PRO A 263 42.64 17.29 16.59
CA PRO A 263 43.11 16.63 17.81
C PRO A 263 41.92 15.95 18.54
N PRO A 264 42.18 14.90 19.34
CA PRO A 264 41.17 14.28 20.18
C PRO A 264 40.45 15.32 21.03
N SER A 265 39.18 15.54 20.75
CA SER A 265 38.37 16.59 21.35
C SER A 265 36.90 16.30 21.20
N LEU A 266 36.06 16.81 22.10
CA LEU A 266 34.62 16.67 22.06
C LEU A 266 33.99 17.13 20.72
N PRO A 267 34.40 18.25 20.10
CA PRO A 267 33.90 18.62 18.76
C PRO A 267 34.26 17.60 17.68
N ARG A 268 35.44 16.96 17.73
CA ARG A 268 35.82 15.91 16.78
C ARG A 268 34.91 14.68 16.94
N ASP A 269 34.74 14.22 18.18
CA ASP A 269 33.92 13.03 18.48
C ASP A 269 32.44 13.27 18.08
N LEU A 270 31.91 14.47 18.35
CA LEU A 270 30.59 14.87 17.89
C LEU A 270 30.48 14.86 16.35
N LEU A 271 31.53 15.35 15.67
CA LEU A 271 31.53 15.43 14.21
C LEU A 271 31.61 14.02 13.57
N THR A 272 32.50 13.16 14.07
CA THR A 272 32.74 11.82 13.52
C THR A 272 31.66 10.82 13.95
N GLU A 273 31.42 10.68 15.24
CA GLU A 273 30.51 9.65 15.78
C GLU A 273 29.06 10.13 15.87
N GLY A 274 28.80 11.42 15.99
CA GLY A 274 27.45 11.99 16.04
C GLY A 274 26.92 12.38 14.67
N LEU A 275 27.59 13.30 13.98
CA LEU A 275 27.09 13.91 12.75
C LEU A 275 27.38 13.05 11.52
N LEU A 276 28.64 12.64 11.30
CA LEU A 276 29.00 11.81 10.13
C LEU A 276 28.39 10.43 10.21
N ALA A 277 28.39 9.79 11.37
CA ALA A 277 27.72 8.51 11.56
C ALA A 277 26.21 8.62 11.33
N GLY A 278 25.56 9.70 11.81
CA GLY A 278 24.14 9.96 11.59
C GLY A 278 23.77 10.23 10.13
N VAL A 279 24.59 10.96 9.38
CA VAL A 279 24.42 11.17 7.93
C VAL A 279 24.72 9.88 7.18
N GLY A 280 25.80 9.19 7.55
CA GLY A 280 26.24 7.92 6.95
C GLY A 280 25.15 6.88 6.98
N SER A 281 24.55 6.64 8.14
CA SER A 281 23.46 5.67 8.30
C SER A 281 22.27 5.92 7.38
N VAL A 282 21.98 7.18 7.01
CA VAL A 282 20.91 7.52 6.06
C VAL A 282 21.34 7.31 4.62
N VAL A 283 22.56 7.74 4.27
CA VAL A 283 23.05 7.76 2.90
C VAL A 283 23.37 6.35 2.40
N VAL A 284 23.88 5.49 3.25
CA VAL A 284 24.19 4.07 2.95
C VAL A 284 22.93 3.29 2.53
N PHE A 285 21.75 3.60 3.10
CA PHE A 285 20.50 2.94 2.69
C PHE A 285 19.85 3.53 1.43
N LEU A 286 20.34 4.67 0.93
CA LEU A 286 19.74 5.35 -0.22
C LEU A 286 19.70 4.48 -1.49
N PRO A 287 20.74 3.73 -1.90
CA PRO A 287 20.71 2.86 -3.05
C PRO A 287 19.62 1.77 -2.97
N GLN A 288 19.48 1.14 -1.83
CA GLN A 288 18.46 0.10 -1.60
C GLN A 288 17.04 0.66 -1.76
N ILE A 289 16.80 1.85 -1.22
CA ILE A 289 15.52 2.54 -1.31
C ILE A 289 15.23 3.01 -2.73
N VAL A 290 16.23 3.51 -3.45
CA VAL A 290 16.12 3.93 -4.85
C VAL A 290 15.76 2.76 -5.74
N ILE A 291 16.45 1.62 -5.62
CA ILE A 291 16.15 0.40 -6.37
C ILE A 291 14.73 -0.11 -6.06
N LEU A 292 14.34 -0.15 -4.78
CA LEU A 292 12.98 -0.52 -4.39
C LEU A 292 11.92 0.38 -5.04
N PHE A 293 12.10 1.70 -4.97
CA PHE A 293 11.17 2.63 -5.59
C PHE A 293 11.15 2.50 -7.11
N ALA A 294 12.28 2.19 -7.75
CA ALA A 294 12.33 1.95 -9.20
C ALA A 294 11.42 0.77 -9.59
N PHE A 295 11.48 -0.33 -8.87
CA PHE A 295 10.62 -1.50 -9.11
C PHE A 295 9.14 -1.20 -8.82
N ILE A 296 8.83 -0.52 -7.71
CA ILE A 296 7.46 -0.14 -7.35
C ILE A 296 6.87 0.76 -8.43
N LEU A 297 7.59 1.80 -8.87
CA LEU A 297 7.16 2.70 -9.93
C LEU A 297 6.98 1.97 -11.27
N ALA A 298 7.89 1.05 -11.61
CA ALA A 298 7.78 0.25 -12.83
C ALA A 298 6.54 -0.65 -12.81
N MET A 299 6.26 -1.32 -11.70
CA MET A 299 5.05 -2.13 -11.53
C MET A 299 3.78 -1.28 -11.55
N GLU A 300 3.80 -0.10 -10.92
CA GLU A 300 2.68 0.83 -10.92
C GLU A 300 2.40 1.34 -12.33
N ALA A 301 3.42 1.84 -13.03
CA ALA A 301 3.30 2.39 -14.37
C ALA A 301 2.96 1.33 -15.43
N SER A 302 3.41 0.08 -15.25
CA SER A 302 3.06 -1.02 -16.15
C SER A 302 1.61 -1.52 -16.00
N GLY A 303 0.92 -1.17 -14.89
CA GLY A 303 -0.40 -1.69 -14.55
C GLY A 303 -0.38 -3.07 -13.89
N TYR A 304 0.79 -3.64 -13.60
CA TYR A 304 0.92 -4.93 -12.93
C TYR A 304 0.44 -4.89 -11.47
N MET A 305 0.63 -3.76 -10.79
CA MET A 305 0.21 -3.57 -9.38
C MET A 305 -1.28 -3.89 -9.16
N ALA A 306 -2.13 -3.46 -10.09
CA ALA A 306 -3.57 -3.74 -10.02
C ALA A 306 -3.87 -5.23 -10.07
N ARG A 307 -3.15 -5.99 -10.92
CA ARG A 307 -3.30 -7.43 -11.06
C ARG A 307 -2.78 -8.19 -9.84
N ALA A 308 -1.65 -7.75 -9.30
CA ALA A 308 -1.12 -8.29 -8.05
C ALA A 308 -2.11 -8.09 -6.88
N ALA A 309 -2.72 -6.90 -6.79
CA ALA A 309 -3.76 -6.61 -5.81
C ALA A 309 -5.00 -7.50 -6.00
N PHE A 310 -5.42 -7.72 -7.24
CA PHE A 310 -6.55 -8.60 -7.57
C PHE A 310 -6.28 -10.06 -7.19
N LEU A 311 -5.08 -10.59 -7.51
CA LEU A 311 -4.69 -11.95 -7.14
C LEU A 311 -4.72 -12.17 -5.62
N MET A 312 -4.28 -11.17 -4.87
CA MET A 312 -4.18 -11.25 -3.40
C MET A 312 -5.46 -10.87 -2.67
N ASP A 313 -6.49 -10.39 -3.39
CA ASP A 313 -7.73 -9.92 -2.79
C ASP A 313 -8.42 -10.98 -1.94
N ARG A 314 -8.51 -12.21 -2.44
CA ARG A 314 -9.12 -13.32 -1.70
C ARG A 314 -8.41 -13.60 -0.37
N MET A 315 -7.09 -13.50 -0.34
CA MET A 315 -6.29 -13.70 0.87
C MET A 315 -6.47 -12.52 1.85
N MET A 316 -6.45 -11.29 1.33
CA MET A 316 -6.67 -10.08 2.13
C MET A 316 -8.10 -10.00 2.68
N ALA A 317 -9.10 -10.38 1.91
CA ALA A 317 -10.49 -10.46 2.35
C ALA A 317 -10.67 -11.42 3.54
N GLY A 318 -9.89 -12.51 3.61
CA GLY A 318 -9.88 -13.43 4.76
C GLY A 318 -9.54 -12.78 6.11
N VAL A 319 -8.77 -11.68 6.09
CA VAL A 319 -8.45 -10.86 7.27
C VAL A 319 -9.25 -9.55 7.33
N GLY A 320 -10.22 -9.39 6.45
CA GLY A 320 -11.12 -8.23 6.39
C GLY A 320 -10.52 -7.00 5.73
N LEU A 321 -9.48 -7.13 4.91
CA LEU A 321 -8.82 -6.08 4.16
C LEU A 321 -9.10 -6.23 2.66
N SER A 322 -9.04 -5.13 1.91
CA SER A 322 -9.08 -5.17 0.44
C SER A 322 -7.72 -5.56 -0.15
N GLY A 323 -7.71 -6.12 -1.35
CA GLY A 323 -6.47 -6.47 -2.07
C GLY A 323 -5.52 -5.29 -2.27
N ARG A 324 -6.03 -4.05 -2.26
CA ARG A 324 -5.20 -2.83 -2.31
C ARG A 324 -4.26 -2.69 -1.12
N SER A 325 -4.58 -3.31 0.02
CA SER A 325 -3.72 -3.32 1.21
C SER A 325 -2.47 -4.18 1.04
N PHE A 326 -2.50 -5.15 0.10
CA PHE A 326 -1.37 -6.04 -0.15
C PHE A 326 -0.10 -5.30 -0.57
N ILE A 327 -0.23 -4.31 -1.46
CA ILE A 327 0.91 -3.55 -2.00
C ILE A 327 1.65 -2.75 -0.92
N PRO A 328 0.97 -1.92 -0.09
CA PRO A 328 1.58 -1.29 1.06
C PRO A 328 2.27 -2.26 2.02
N LEU A 329 1.63 -3.38 2.34
CA LEU A 329 2.20 -4.39 3.22
C LEU A 329 3.43 -5.05 2.62
N LEU A 330 3.39 -5.37 1.33
CA LEU A 330 4.53 -5.89 0.60
C LEU A 330 5.72 -4.92 0.60
N SER A 331 5.46 -3.65 0.30
CA SER A 331 6.50 -2.61 0.36
C SER A 331 7.11 -2.49 1.75
N SER A 332 6.35 -2.82 2.80
CA SER A 332 6.79 -2.74 4.20
C SER A 332 7.82 -3.81 4.57
N PHE A 333 7.96 -4.90 3.79
CA PHE A 333 9.05 -5.87 3.97
C PHE A 333 10.42 -5.25 3.66
N ALA A 334 10.49 -4.32 2.73
CA ALA A 334 11.73 -3.59 2.50
C ALA A 334 11.85 -2.44 3.50
N CYS A 335 10.81 -1.60 3.61
CA CYS A 335 10.78 -0.49 4.57
C CYS A 335 9.34 -0.06 4.86
N ALA A 336 8.98 0.10 6.13
CA ALA A 336 7.64 0.51 6.55
C ALA A 336 7.27 1.94 6.11
N ILE A 337 8.24 2.83 5.94
CA ILE A 337 7.99 4.22 5.52
C ILE A 337 7.29 4.30 4.16
N PRO A 338 7.87 3.76 3.06
CA PRO A 338 7.19 3.73 1.76
C PRO A 338 5.89 2.91 1.81
N GLY A 339 5.86 1.81 2.58
CA GLY A 339 4.66 1.01 2.76
C GLY A 339 3.49 1.83 3.33
N ILE A 340 3.71 2.55 4.43
CA ILE A 340 2.70 3.43 5.01
C ILE A 340 2.29 4.56 4.06
N MET A 341 3.24 5.15 3.33
CA MET A 341 2.93 6.18 2.33
C MET A 341 2.09 5.64 1.17
N ALA A 342 2.33 4.40 0.75
CA ALA A 342 1.58 3.74 -0.31
C ALA A 342 0.11 3.47 0.06
N THR A 343 -0.24 3.47 1.37
CA THR A 343 -1.64 3.33 1.82
C THR A 343 -2.57 4.44 1.33
N ARG A 344 -2.04 5.53 0.79
CA ARG A 344 -2.84 6.60 0.17
C ARG A 344 -3.63 6.11 -1.05
N SER A 345 -3.22 5.02 -1.67
CA SER A 345 -3.96 4.37 -2.76
C SER A 345 -5.22 3.63 -2.30
N ILE A 346 -5.37 3.42 -0.98
CA ILE A 346 -6.53 2.75 -0.38
C ILE A 346 -7.62 3.81 -0.16
N ALA A 347 -8.75 3.64 -0.84
CA ALA A 347 -9.85 4.59 -0.78
C ALA A 347 -10.64 4.52 0.55
N ASP A 348 -10.84 3.31 1.09
CA ASP A 348 -11.54 3.13 2.37
C ASP A 348 -10.64 3.58 3.54
N PRO A 349 -11.05 4.60 4.33
CA PRO A 349 -10.28 5.09 5.47
C PRO A 349 -10.01 4.03 6.55
N ARG A 350 -10.91 3.05 6.68
CA ARG A 350 -10.82 1.97 7.67
C ARG A 350 -9.76 0.95 7.27
N ASP A 351 -9.78 0.52 6.01
CA ASP A 351 -8.76 -0.37 5.44
C ASP A 351 -7.40 0.31 5.44
N ARG A 352 -7.36 1.60 5.07
CA ARG A 352 -6.14 2.42 5.11
C ARG A 352 -5.56 2.49 6.51
N LEU A 353 -6.38 2.80 7.52
CA LEU A 353 -5.93 2.90 8.90
C LEU A 353 -5.42 1.54 9.42
N THR A 354 -6.17 0.46 9.18
CA THR A 354 -5.75 -0.88 9.58
C THR A 354 -4.42 -1.25 8.94
N THR A 355 -4.26 -0.99 7.64
CA THR A 355 -3.02 -1.26 6.91
C THR A 355 -1.84 -0.45 7.46
N ILE A 356 -2.04 0.84 7.78
CA ILE A 356 -1.01 1.68 8.44
C ILE A 356 -0.58 1.06 9.77
N LEU A 357 -1.53 0.62 10.57
CA LEU A 357 -1.25 0.09 11.90
C LEU A 357 -0.51 -1.25 11.86
N ILE A 358 -0.80 -2.14 10.90
CA ILE A 358 -0.15 -3.46 10.81
C ILE A 358 1.15 -3.45 9.98
N ALA A 359 1.38 -2.44 9.17
CA ALA A 359 2.59 -2.32 8.35
C ALA A 359 3.91 -2.50 9.14
N PRO A 360 4.06 -1.99 10.38
CA PRO A 360 5.25 -2.20 11.19
C PRO A 360 5.51 -3.64 11.62
N LEU A 361 4.55 -4.54 11.54
CA LEU A 361 4.72 -5.96 11.85
C LEU A 361 5.43 -6.73 10.72
N MET A 362 5.43 -6.19 9.51
CA MET A 362 6.22 -6.75 8.40
C MET A 362 7.70 -6.65 8.72
N THR A 363 8.42 -7.76 8.56
CA THR A 363 9.86 -7.82 8.84
C THR A 363 10.64 -7.04 7.79
N CYS A 364 11.12 -5.83 8.13
CA CYS A 364 11.90 -5.00 7.21
C CYS A 364 13.37 -5.42 7.15
N SER A 365 14.08 -4.94 6.11
CA SER A 365 15.50 -5.24 5.88
C SER A 365 16.42 -4.88 7.05
N ALA A 366 16.14 -3.80 7.76
CA ALA A 366 16.94 -3.35 8.91
C ALA A 366 16.92 -4.32 10.11
N ARG A 367 16.04 -5.32 10.13
CA ARG A 367 16.04 -6.38 11.15
C ARG A 367 17.03 -7.50 10.84
N LEU A 368 17.38 -7.69 9.57
CA LEU A 368 18.24 -8.81 9.14
C LEU A 368 19.61 -8.85 9.81
N PRO A 369 20.35 -7.74 9.98
CA PRO A 369 21.63 -7.78 10.69
C PRO A 369 21.51 -8.32 12.11
N VAL A 370 20.47 -7.90 12.85
CA VAL A 370 20.22 -8.39 14.21
C VAL A 370 19.91 -9.90 14.19
N TYR A 371 19.04 -10.34 13.28
CA TYR A 371 18.72 -11.77 13.14
C TYR A 371 19.95 -12.58 12.76
N ALA A 372 20.74 -12.11 11.80
CA ALA A 372 21.93 -12.82 11.32
C ALA A 372 22.94 -13.03 12.46
N VAL A 373 23.27 -12.00 13.21
CA VAL A 373 24.24 -12.08 14.32
C VAL A 373 23.75 -13.03 15.42
N ILE A 374 22.51 -12.89 15.86
CA ILE A 374 21.97 -13.71 16.95
C ILE A 374 21.79 -15.18 16.51
N ILE A 375 21.28 -15.40 15.29
CA ILE A 375 21.11 -16.77 14.75
C ILE A 375 22.47 -17.42 14.56
N ALA A 376 23.47 -16.75 13.96
CA ALA A 376 24.81 -17.30 13.79
C ALA A 376 25.49 -17.59 15.15
N ALA A 377 25.25 -16.76 16.17
CA ALA A 377 25.83 -16.97 17.49
C ALA A 377 25.19 -18.18 18.21
N PHE A 378 23.87 -18.33 18.24
CA PHE A 378 23.19 -19.28 19.13
C PHE A 378 22.61 -20.51 18.45
N ILE A 379 22.37 -20.48 17.14
CA ILE A 379 21.77 -21.60 16.41
C ILE A 379 22.87 -22.37 15.67
N PRO A 380 23.04 -23.66 15.93
CA PRO A 380 24.09 -24.46 15.31
C PRO A 380 23.87 -24.60 13.79
N GLU A 381 24.98 -24.68 13.04
CA GLU A 381 24.97 -24.94 11.60
C GLU A 381 24.70 -26.42 11.30
N THR A 382 23.53 -26.89 11.70
CA THR A 382 23.09 -28.26 11.44
C THR A 382 22.02 -28.28 10.36
N THR A 383 22.05 -29.32 9.52
CA THR A 383 21.00 -29.59 8.53
C THR A 383 20.00 -30.57 9.09
N LEU A 384 18.73 -30.18 9.13
CA LEU A 384 17.61 -31.10 9.34
C LEU A 384 17.41 -31.93 8.05
N GLY A 385 16.95 -33.17 8.17
CA GLY A 385 16.80 -34.08 7.04
C GLY A 385 16.23 -33.42 5.78
N GLY A 386 16.88 -33.66 4.63
CA GLY A 386 16.50 -33.03 3.35
C GLY A 386 17.30 -31.79 2.93
N GLY A 387 18.38 -31.44 3.63
CA GLY A 387 19.27 -30.33 3.24
C GLY A 387 18.83 -28.94 3.72
N ILE A 388 17.82 -28.83 4.59
CA ILE A 388 17.35 -27.56 5.16
C ILE A 388 18.23 -27.19 6.35
N GLY A 389 18.94 -26.07 6.26
CA GLY A 389 19.74 -25.52 7.36
C GLY A 389 18.87 -24.99 8.50
N LEU A 390 19.20 -25.33 9.75
CA LEU A 390 18.44 -24.91 10.93
C LEU A 390 18.39 -23.38 11.06
N GLN A 391 19.48 -22.69 10.79
CA GLN A 391 19.56 -21.22 10.83
C GLN A 391 18.57 -20.58 9.84
N GLY A 392 18.49 -21.10 8.62
CA GLY A 392 17.53 -20.65 7.61
C GLY A 392 16.09 -20.91 8.02
N LEU A 393 15.81 -22.05 8.68
CA LEU A 393 14.48 -22.36 9.20
C LEU A 393 14.06 -21.38 10.30
N VAL A 394 14.95 -21.07 11.24
CA VAL A 394 14.66 -20.07 12.30
C VAL A 394 14.34 -18.71 11.68
N LEU A 395 15.15 -18.26 10.71
CA LEU A 395 14.89 -17.02 10.00
C LEU A 395 13.51 -17.04 9.31
N PHE A 396 13.18 -18.12 8.62
CA PHE A 396 11.88 -18.30 7.98
C PHE A 396 10.72 -18.23 9.00
N VAL A 397 10.86 -18.89 10.15
CA VAL A 397 9.86 -18.86 11.23
C VAL A 397 9.66 -17.42 11.75
N LEU A 398 10.71 -16.63 11.92
CA LEU A 398 10.61 -15.22 12.34
C LEU A 398 9.82 -14.37 11.33
N TYR A 399 10.03 -14.58 10.02
CA TYR A 399 9.25 -13.90 8.97
C TYR A 399 7.77 -14.32 9.00
N VAL A 400 7.50 -15.62 9.09
CA VAL A 400 6.13 -16.14 9.17
C VAL A 400 5.45 -15.64 10.44
N ALA A 401 6.14 -15.58 11.57
CA ALA A 401 5.59 -15.04 12.82
C ALA A 401 5.17 -13.57 12.67
N GLY A 402 5.97 -12.75 11.98
CA GLY A 402 5.62 -11.37 11.67
C GLY A 402 4.35 -11.26 10.82
N ILE A 403 4.25 -12.06 9.75
CA ILE A 403 3.06 -12.11 8.87
C ILE A 403 1.82 -12.55 9.65
N LEU A 404 1.91 -13.66 10.38
CA LEU A 404 0.78 -14.18 11.18
C LEU A 404 0.36 -13.18 12.25
N GLY A 405 1.32 -12.54 12.92
CA GLY A 405 1.06 -11.48 13.88
C GLY A 405 0.30 -10.31 13.25
N ALA A 406 0.70 -9.88 12.06
CA ALA A 406 0.00 -8.83 11.32
C ALA A 406 -1.43 -9.24 10.94
N MET A 407 -1.64 -10.48 10.49
CA MET A 407 -2.97 -11.01 10.17
C MET A 407 -3.88 -11.06 11.41
N ILE A 408 -3.37 -11.54 12.54
CA ILE A 408 -4.10 -11.60 13.81
C ILE A 408 -4.49 -10.18 14.28
N VAL A 409 -3.53 -9.25 14.24
CA VAL A 409 -3.78 -7.85 14.63
C VAL A 409 -4.78 -7.19 13.65
N ALA A 410 -4.67 -7.43 12.34
CA ALA A 410 -5.64 -6.94 11.36
C ALA A 410 -7.06 -7.41 11.71
N LEU A 411 -7.22 -8.71 11.97
CA LEU A 411 -8.50 -9.30 12.33
C LEU A 411 -9.06 -8.72 13.66
N ALA A 412 -8.19 -8.52 14.65
CA ALA A 412 -8.55 -7.91 15.92
C ALA A 412 -9.00 -6.44 15.74
N LEU A 413 -8.27 -5.66 14.96
CA LEU A 413 -8.59 -4.27 14.65
C LEU A 413 -9.91 -4.16 13.86
N ARG A 414 -10.14 -5.03 12.89
CA ARG A 414 -11.37 -5.07 12.10
C ARG A 414 -12.59 -5.42 12.95
N ARG A 415 -12.44 -6.27 13.95
CA ARG A 415 -13.54 -6.62 14.86
C ARG A 415 -13.78 -5.58 15.94
N SER A 416 -12.79 -4.77 16.29
CA SER A 416 -12.87 -3.80 17.39
C SER A 416 -13.00 -2.34 16.93
N LEU A 417 -11.97 -1.81 16.27
CA LEU A 417 -11.82 -0.37 15.99
C LEU A 417 -12.31 0.04 14.59
N THR A 418 -12.10 -0.81 13.59
CA THR A 418 -12.38 -0.52 12.17
C THR A 418 -13.52 -1.39 11.63
N LYS A 419 -14.60 -1.56 12.44
CA LYS A 419 -15.77 -2.39 12.10
C LYS A 419 -16.38 -1.97 10.77
N GLY A 420 -16.76 -2.95 9.94
CA GLY A 420 -17.42 -2.78 8.66
C GLY A 420 -17.17 -3.97 7.74
N ALA A 421 -18.05 -4.19 6.77
CA ALA A 421 -17.79 -5.14 5.70
C ALA A 421 -16.56 -4.70 4.90
N ALA A 422 -15.76 -5.64 4.45
CA ALA A 422 -14.72 -5.33 3.47
C ALA A 422 -15.41 -4.75 2.24
N SER A 423 -14.98 -3.57 1.77
CA SER A 423 -15.50 -3.04 0.52
C SER A 423 -15.17 -4.03 -0.58
N GLY A 424 -16.18 -4.49 -1.32
CA GLY A 424 -15.98 -5.40 -2.43
C GLY A 424 -14.94 -4.84 -3.38
N PHE A 425 -13.94 -5.65 -3.72
CA PHE A 425 -12.85 -5.22 -4.58
C PHE A 425 -13.32 -5.30 -6.04
N ILE A 426 -14.03 -4.26 -6.50
CA ILE A 426 -14.26 -4.05 -7.92
C ILE A 426 -13.22 -3.03 -8.39
N MET A 427 -12.27 -3.47 -9.19
CA MET A 427 -11.24 -2.61 -9.77
C MET A 427 -11.19 -2.78 -11.27
N GLU A 428 -11.28 -1.66 -11.97
CA GLU A 428 -10.92 -1.61 -13.38
C GLU A 428 -9.42 -1.88 -13.49
N LEU A 429 -9.05 -2.94 -14.22
CA LEU A 429 -7.65 -3.25 -14.47
C LEU A 429 -7.09 -2.24 -15.49
N PRO A 430 -6.11 -1.42 -15.11
CA PRO A 430 -5.52 -0.46 -16.04
C PRO A 430 -4.84 -1.21 -17.19
N LYS A 431 -4.85 -0.61 -18.39
CA LYS A 431 -4.16 -1.18 -19.56
C LYS A 431 -2.66 -1.26 -19.31
N TYR A 432 -2.00 -2.31 -19.83
CA TYR A 432 -0.56 -2.39 -19.76
C TYR A 432 0.08 -1.26 -20.57
N GLN A 433 1.00 -0.57 -19.94
CA GLN A 433 1.76 0.50 -20.55
C GLN A 433 3.24 0.30 -20.26
N LEU A 434 4.08 0.53 -21.28
CA LEU A 434 5.51 0.57 -21.02
C LEU A 434 5.84 1.85 -20.24
N PRO A 435 6.50 1.74 -19.09
CA PRO A 435 6.90 2.90 -18.30
C PRO A 435 7.79 3.84 -19.14
N ARG A 436 7.49 5.13 -19.13
CA ARG A 436 8.37 6.13 -19.75
C ARG A 436 9.55 6.39 -18.84
N LEU A 437 10.76 6.20 -19.33
CA LEU A 437 12.00 6.37 -18.54
C LEU A 437 12.09 7.76 -17.89
N GLY A 438 11.66 8.82 -18.58
CA GLY A 438 11.63 10.16 -18.01
C GLY A 438 10.74 10.29 -16.77
N ASP A 439 9.53 9.72 -16.83
CA ASP A 439 8.58 9.76 -15.72
C ASP A 439 9.09 8.92 -14.53
N LEU A 440 9.72 7.77 -14.82
CA LEU A 440 10.37 6.94 -13.81
C LEU A 440 11.51 7.68 -13.10
N LEU A 441 12.40 8.33 -13.85
CA LEU A 441 13.55 9.05 -13.27
C LEU A 441 13.10 10.25 -12.44
N ILE A 442 12.11 11.02 -12.92
CA ILE A 442 11.55 12.14 -12.16
C ILE A 442 10.86 11.63 -10.89
N GLY A 443 10.04 10.58 -11.01
CA GLY A 443 9.36 9.98 -9.87
C GLY A 443 10.34 9.40 -8.83
N LEU A 444 11.42 8.79 -9.28
CA LEU A 444 12.48 8.23 -8.46
C LEU A 444 13.22 9.33 -7.70
N TRP A 445 13.64 10.39 -8.41
CA TRP A 445 14.29 11.55 -7.79
C TRP A 445 13.41 12.21 -6.73
N GLN A 446 12.14 12.42 -7.03
CA GLN A 446 11.20 13.02 -6.08
C GLN A 446 11.05 12.17 -4.82
N ARG A 447 10.93 10.84 -4.96
CA ARG A 447 10.78 9.92 -3.81
C ARG A 447 12.07 9.83 -3.00
N ALA A 448 13.23 9.75 -3.64
CA ALA A 448 14.54 9.77 -2.99
C ALA A 448 14.77 11.08 -2.21
N TRP A 449 14.46 12.22 -2.83
CA TRP A 449 14.57 13.52 -2.17
C TRP A 449 13.63 13.68 -0.98
N ILE A 450 12.38 13.22 -1.12
CA ILE A 450 11.40 13.23 -0.03
C ILE A 450 11.88 12.35 1.12
N PHE A 451 12.45 11.18 0.83
CA PHE A 451 13.01 10.28 1.84
C PHE A 451 14.19 10.97 2.57
N LEU A 452 15.17 11.45 1.83
CA LEU A 452 16.37 12.09 2.39
C LEU A 452 16.00 13.30 3.27
N ARG A 453 15.11 14.16 2.77
CA ARG A 453 14.69 15.36 3.52
C ARG A 453 13.85 15.04 4.75
N ARG A 454 13.06 13.97 4.76
CA ARG A 454 12.10 13.68 5.84
C ARG A 454 12.62 12.63 6.81
N ALA A 455 12.91 11.44 6.30
CA ALA A 455 13.43 10.36 7.14
C ALA A 455 14.87 10.67 7.58
N GLY A 456 15.71 11.18 6.67
CA GLY A 456 17.09 11.55 6.95
C GLY A 456 17.21 12.59 8.07
N THR A 457 16.41 13.66 8.06
CA THR A 457 16.43 14.65 9.15
C THR A 457 16.03 14.07 10.50
N ILE A 458 15.06 13.16 10.53
CA ILE A 458 14.62 12.52 11.77
C ILE A 458 15.71 11.59 12.31
N ILE A 459 16.26 10.73 11.44
CA ILE A 459 17.32 9.78 11.80
C ILE A 459 18.53 10.57 12.31
N PHE A 460 18.98 11.59 11.57
CA PHE A 460 20.07 12.46 11.96
C PHE A 460 19.87 13.09 13.35
N MET A 461 18.70 13.71 13.59
CA MET A 461 18.40 14.31 14.89
C MET A 461 18.40 13.28 16.02
N VAL A 462 17.83 12.11 15.77
CA VAL A 462 17.78 11.04 16.78
C VAL A 462 19.17 10.48 17.05
N THR A 463 20.02 10.30 16.03
CA THR A 463 21.41 9.84 16.21
C THR A 463 22.24 10.84 17.03
N VAL A 464 22.11 12.13 16.76
CA VAL A 464 22.78 13.16 17.55
C VAL A 464 22.32 13.17 19.02
N VAL A 465 21.01 13.06 19.25
CA VAL A 465 20.45 12.97 20.62
C VAL A 465 20.94 11.70 21.32
N LEU A 466 20.98 10.56 20.64
CA LEU A 466 21.51 9.32 21.20
C LEU A 466 22.99 9.42 21.52
N TRP A 467 23.79 10.01 20.63
CA TRP A 467 25.20 10.24 20.88
C TRP A 467 25.41 11.10 22.15
N LEU A 468 24.62 12.18 22.31
CA LEU A 468 24.64 12.99 23.53
C LEU A 468 24.26 12.16 24.76
N MET A 469 23.24 11.33 24.68
CA MET A 469 22.79 10.50 25.82
C MET A 469 23.81 9.42 26.20
N LEU A 470 24.59 8.91 25.26
CA LEU A 470 25.62 7.89 25.49
C LEU A 470 26.92 8.53 26.03
N ASN A 471 27.24 9.78 25.61
CA ASN A 471 28.47 10.44 25.95
C ASN A 471 28.37 11.39 27.14
N PHE A 472 27.15 11.66 27.65
CA PHE A 472 26.97 12.59 28.80
C PHE A 472 26.12 11.96 29.92
N PRO A 473 26.44 12.24 31.21
CA PRO A 473 27.66 12.86 31.71
C PRO A 473 28.92 12.06 31.38
N ARG A 474 30.08 12.72 31.28
CA ARG A 474 31.33 11.98 31.06
C ARG A 474 31.76 11.25 32.35
N ALA A 475 32.26 10.05 32.17
CA ALA A 475 32.82 9.24 33.24
C ALA A 475 34.11 9.88 33.79
N GLY A 476 34.32 9.77 35.08
CA GLY A 476 35.60 10.09 35.73
C GLY A 476 36.65 9.00 35.48
N GLU A 477 37.88 9.24 35.92
CA GLU A 477 38.96 8.24 35.84
C GLU A 477 38.55 6.94 36.59
N GLY A 478 38.48 5.81 35.86
CA GLY A 478 38.13 4.51 36.42
C GLY A 478 36.64 4.14 36.39
N GLU A 479 35.76 5.02 35.93
CA GLU A 479 34.35 4.72 35.78
C GLU A 479 34.02 4.34 34.33
N SER A 480 33.09 3.39 34.14
CA SER A 480 32.59 3.05 32.80
C SER A 480 31.68 4.16 32.25
N GLN A 481 31.97 4.67 31.06
CA GLN A 481 31.13 5.68 30.39
C GLN A 481 29.66 5.24 30.30
N VAL A 482 29.43 3.95 30.05
CA VAL A 482 28.08 3.36 29.94
C VAL A 482 27.30 3.49 31.25
N ASP A 483 27.97 3.36 32.41
CA ASP A 483 27.31 3.38 33.74
C ASP A 483 26.88 4.79 34.14
N VAL A 484 27.67 5.78 33.78
CA VAL A 484 27.48 7.19 34.18
C VAL A 484 26.53 7.91 33.22
N SER A 485 26.48 7.48 31.95
CA SER A 485 25.71 8.10 30.90
C SER A 485 24.19 8.12 31.15
N ILE A 486 23.48 9.07 30.53
CA ILE A 486 22.02 9.14 30.57
C ILE A 486 21.42 7.84 30.01
N ALA A 487 21.97 7.35 28.90
CA ALA A 487 21.51 6.08 28.30
C ALA A 487 21.71 4.88 29.23
N GLY A 488 22.85 4.81 29.94
CA GLY A 488 23.07 3.75 30.91
C GLY A 488 22.11 3.81 32.11
N LYS A 489 21.81 5.01 32.62
CA LYS A 489 20.80 5.18 33.69
C LYS A 489 19.40 4.79 33.24
N LEU A 490 19.03 5.15 32.02
CA LEU A 490 17.75 4.71 31.42
C LEU A 490 17.72 3.19 31.21
N ALA A 491 18.83 2.60 30.75
CA ALA A 491 18.96 1.16 30.59
C ALA A 491 18.79 0.40 31.92
N ASN A 492 19.33 0.94 33.03
CA ASN A 492 19.12 0.38 34.37
C ASN A 492 17.63 0.38 34.77
N GLY A 493 16.91 1.47 34.49
CA GLY A 493 15.46 1.53 34.74
C GLY A 493 14.67 0.59 33.82
N LEU A 494 15.05 0.51 32.55
CA LEU A 494 14.42 -0.38 31.58
C LEU A 494 14.70 -1.86 31.90
N ALA A 495 15.91 -2.19 32.37
CA ALA A 495 16.31 -3.56 32.75
C ALA A 495 15.33 -4.16 33.76
N VAL A 496 14.90 -3.40 34.77
CA VAL A 496 13.90 -3.88 35.75
C VAL A 496 12.59 -4.29 35.08
N VAL A 497 12.19 -3.56 34.04
CA VAL A 497 10.93 -3.85 33.31
C VAL A 497 11.05 -5.08 32.41
N VAL A 498 12.24 -5.27 31.79
CA VAL A 498 12.45 -6.35 30.81
C VAL A 498 13.10 -7.62 31.42
N GLU A 499 13.56 -7.58 32.67
CA GLU A 499 14.10 -8.74 33.40
C GLU A 499 13.12 -9.93 33.43
N PRO A 500 11.80 -9.74 33.65
CA PRO A 500 10.84 -10.87 33.69
C PRO A 500 10.72 -11.63 32.36
N ILE A 501 11.11 -11.03 31.25
CA ILE A 501 11.12 -11.67 29.92
C ILE A 501 12.50 -12.21 29.54
N GLY A 502 13.43 -12.29 30.50
CA GLY A 502 14.76 -12.85 30.34
C GLY A 502 15.81 -11.87 29.77
N PHE A 503 15.55 -10.58 29.76
CA PHE A 503 16.53 -9.61 29.27
C PHE A 503 17.45 -9.12 30.39
N ASN A 504 18.73 -9.01 30.07
CA ASN A 504 19.72 -8.43 30.94
C ASN A 504 19.88 -6.92 30.67
N ARG A 505 20.74 -6.26 31.46
CA ARG A 505 21.05 -4.83 31.35
C ARG A 505 21.62 -4.46 29.97
N ASP A 506 22.50 -5.30 29.42
CA ASP A 506 23.15 -5.04 28.14
C ASP A 506 22.13 -5.08 26.98
N MET A 507 21.18 -6.02 27.04
CA MET A 507 20.04 -6.04 26.13
C MET A 507 19.18 -4.78 26.26
N ALA A 508 18.86 -4.36 27.49
CA ALA A 508 18.10 -3.14 27.75
C ALA A 508 18.80 -1.89 27.19
N LEU A 509 20.13 -1.82 27.31
CA LEU A 509 20.93 -0.74 26.73
C LEU A 509 20.85 -0.75 25.19
N ALA A 510 20.95 -1.91 24.55
CA ALA A 510 20.87 -2.05 23.10
C ALA A 510 19.47 -1.70 22.54
N LEU A 511 18.40 -1.86 23.33
CA LEU A 511 17.03 -1.49 22.90
C LEU A 511 16.88 0.04 22.70
N ILE A 512 17.62 0.87 23.43
CA ILE A 512 17.50 2.33 23.36
C ILE A 512 17.91 2.85 21.96
N PRO A 513 19.14 2.60 21.47
CA PRO A 513 19.52 3.00 20.12
C PRO A 513 18.75 2.23 19.02
N ALA A 514 18.35 0.98 19.26
CA ALA A 514 17.51 0.22 18.33
C ALA A 514 16.16 0.89 18.02
N MET A 515 15.67 1.74 18.92
CA MET A 515 14.46 2.54 18.66
C MET A 515 14.69 3.65 17.62
N ALA A 516 15.91 4.15 17.50
CA ALA A 516 16.25 5.12 16.46
C ALA A 516 16.36 4.47 15.09
N ALA A 517 17.22 3.45 15.01
CA ALA A 517 17.44 2.62 13.84
C ALA A 517 17.83 1.20 14.32
N ARG A 518 17.22 0.19 13.73
CA ARG A 518 17.31 -1.18 14.28
C ARG A 518 18.68 -1.81 14.13
N GLU A 519 19.34 -1.53 13.04
CA GLU A 519 20.72 -1.96 12.77
C GLU A 519 21.70 -1.48 13.82
N VAL A 520 21.44 -0.33 14.44
CA VAL A 520 22.27 0.23 15.50
C VAL A 520 22.30 -0.64 16.76
N ALA A 521 21.34 -1.56 16.92
CA ALA A 521 21.38 -2.51 18.03
C ALA A 521 22.65 -3.37 18.03
N VAL A 522 23.07 -3.85 16.85
CA VAL A 522 24.29 -4.68 16.70
C VAL A 522 25.53 -3.87 17.02
N SER A 523 25.65 -2.67 16.46
CA SER A 523 26.79 -1.77 16.72
C SER A 523 26.85 -1.37 18.19
N SER A 524 25.70 -1.14 18.84
CA SER A 524 25.62 -0.84 20.27
C SER A 524 26.08 -2.01 21.14
N LEU A 525 25.71 -3.23 20.81
CA LEU A 525 26.19 -4.43 21.49
C LEU A 525 27.69 -4.62 21.28
N ALA A 526 28.20 -4.42 20.06
CA ALA A 526 29.63 -4.51 19.77
C ALA A 526 30.42 -3.49 20.60
N THR A 527 29.95 -2.24 20.68
CA THR A 527 30.57 -1.20 21.52
C THR A 527 30.48 -1.54 23.01
N THR A 528 29.34 -2.06 23.49
CA THR A 528 29.15 -2.43 24.89
C THR A 528 30.13 -3.52 25.34
N TYR A 529 30.43 -4.45 24.42
CA TYR A 529 31.34 -5.57 24.68
C TYR A 529 32.79 -5.27 24.29
N ALA A 530 33.10 -4.03 23.89
CA ALA A 530 34.43 -3.56 23.49
C ALA A 530 35.07 -4.50 22.44
N VAL A 531 34.27 -4.92 21.43
CA VAL A 531 34.74 -5.77 20.35
C VAL A 531 35.54 -4.92 19.38
N ASP A 532 36.87 -5.07 19.45
CA ASP A 532 37.81 -4.44 18.52
C ASP A 532 38.30 -5.50 17.51
N ALA A 533 37.63 -5.56 16.36
CA ALA A 533 37.94 -6.55 15.29
C ALA A 533 38.42 -5.89 13.98
N GLY A 534 38.72 -4.59 13.99
CA GLY A 534 39.09 -3.82 12.81
C GLY A 534 37.92 -3.61 11.84
N ASP A 535 38.20 -3.25 10.57
CA ASP A 535 37.20 -2.87 9.58
C ASP A 535 36.47 -4.06 8.90
N ASP A 536 36.66 -5.31 9.37
CA ASP A 536 36.07 -6.51 8.79
C ASP A 536 34.75 -6.87 9.51
N GLU A 537 33.62 -6.54 8.89
CA GLU A 537 32.27 -6.81 9.43
C GLU A 537 32.04 -8.28 9.82
N GLN A 538 32.60 -9.24 9.05
CA GLN A 538 32.45 -10.65 9.36
C GLN A 538 33.23 -11.04 10.62
N ARG A 539 34.42 -10.49 10.81
CA ARG A 539 35.21 -10.70 12.04
C ARG A 539 34.56 -10.04 13.24
N GLN A 540 34.02 -8.83 13.08
CA GLN A 540 33.25 -8.16 14.13
C GLN A 540 32.02 -8.98 14.55
N ALA A 541 31.25 -9.50 13.57
CA ALA A 541 30.08 -10.34 13.84
C ALA A 541 30.43 -11.63 14.56
N MET A 542 31.53 -12.31 14.19
CA MET A 542 32.01 -13.52 14.86
C MET A 542 32.49 -13.23 16.29
N ALA A 543 33.34 -12.20 16.46
CA ALA A 543 33.85 -11.81 17.77
C ALA A 543 32.72 -11.36 18.71
N LEU A 544 31.72 -10.64 18.18
CA LEU A 544 30.51 -10.29 18.94
C LEU A 544 29.73 -11.55 19.31
N GLY A 545 29.56 -12.49 18.40
CA GLY A 545 28.88 -13.75 18.63
C GLY A 545 29.48 -14.56 19.79
N ASP A 546 30.81 -14.60 19.90
CA ASP A 546 31.51 -15.31 20.99
C ASP A 546 31.32 -14.58 22.33
N GLN A 547 31.34 -13.25 22.37
CA GLN A 547 31.05 -12.46 23.57
C GLN A 547 29.58 -12.64 24.01
N LEU A 548 28.66 -12.69 23.05
CA LEU A 548 27.25 -12.95 23.34
C LEU A 548 27.04 -14.34 23.97
N LYS A 549 27.66 -15.40 23.42
CA LYS A 549 27.58 -16.76 23.98
C LYS A 549 28.08 -16.84 25.43
N ALA A 550 29.08 -16.05 25.76
CA ALA A 550 29.63 -16.03 27.13
C ALA A 550 28.68 -15.39 28.15
N ARG A 551 27.73 -14.56 27.73
CA ARG A 551 26.90 -13.75 28.62
C ARG A 551 25.40 -13.99 28.50
N TRP A 552 24.94 -14.55 27.39
CA TRP A 552 23.54 -14.82 27.12
C TRP A 552 23.28 -16.30 27.06
N THR A 553 22.12 -16.73 27.54
CA THR A 553 21.62 -18.09 27.34
C THR A 553 20.81 -18.19 26.06
N LEU A 554 20.60 -19.40 25.54
CA LEU A 554 19.77 -19.60 24.36
C LEU A 554 18.33 -19.10 24.55
N PRO A 555 17.64 -19.30 25.71
CA PRO A 555 16.33 -18.68 25.95
C PRO A 555 16.33 -17.15 25.83
N MET A 556 17.37 -16.48 26.34
CA MET A 556 17.51 -15.03 26.22
C MET A 556 17.65 -14.60 24.76
N ALA A 557 18.46 -15.28 23.98
CA ALA A 557 18.65 -15.02 22.56
C ALA A 557 17.35 -15.20 21.76
N LEU A 558 16.61 -16.28 22.01
CA LEU A 558 15.31 -16.53 21.37
C LEU A 558 14.26 -15.47 21.73
N ALA A 559 14.22 -15.06 23.00
CA ALA A 559 13.34 -13.98 23.46
C ALA A 559 13.68 -12.64 22.78
N PHE A 560 14.97 -12.36 22.61
CA PHE A 560 15.43 -11.15 21.91
C PHE A 560 15.03 -11.16 20.44
N LEU A 561 15.16 -12.29 19.75
CA LEU A 561 14.64 -12.46 18.39
C LEU A 561 13.13 -12.22 18.31
N ALA A 562 12.36 -12.81 19.24
CA ALA A 562 10.91 -12.62 19.32
C ALA A 562 10.51 -11.15 19.57
N TRP A 563 11.25 -10.46 20.43
CA TRP A 563 11.06 -9.02 20.65
C TRP A 563 11.22 -8.24 19.33
N PHE A 564 12.29 -8.51 18.59
CA PHE A 564 12.56 -7.80 17.33
C PHE A 564 11.52 -8.08 16.23
N VAL A 565 10.77 -9.20 16.30
CA VAL A 565 9.64 -9.46 15.38
C VAL A 565 8.50 -8.47 15.61
N PHE A 566 8.13 -8.18 16.85
CA PHE A 566 6.90 -7.44 17.16
C PHE A 566 7.14 -5.99 17.61
N ALA A 567 8.31 -5.66 18.12
CA ALA A 567 8.61 -4.32 18.63
C ALA A 567 8.42 -3.21 17.55
N PRO A 568 8.12 -1.97 17.95
CA PRO A 568 8.06 -0.82 17.03
C PRO A 568 9.32 -0.71 16.19
N GLN A 569 9.21 -0.31 14.92
CA GLN A 569 10.36 -0.39 14.02
C GLN A 569 11.40 0.72 14.28
N CYS A 570 11.07 1.95 13.95
CA CYS A 570 11.96 3.07 14.09
C CYS A 570 11.17 4.37 14.31
N MET A 571 11.83 5.41 14.81
CA MET A 571 11.21 6.72 15.04
C MET A 571 10.64 7.34 13.77
N SER A 572 11.27 7.10 12.61
CA SER A 572 10.78 7.57 11.31
C SER A 572 9.43 6.94 10.93
N THR A 573 9.18 5.68 11.27
CA THR A 573 7.89 5.02 11.08
C THR A 573 6.80 5.70 11.89
N ILE A 574 7.10 6.04 13.15
CA ILE A 574 6.16 6.76 14.04
C ILE A 574 5.82 8.14 13.47
N ALA A 575 6.84 8.88 13.01
CA ALA A 575 6.65 10.20 12.42
C ALA A 575 5.80 10.17 11.14
N VAL A 576 6.02 9.17 10.27
CA VAL A 576 5.21 8.99 9.06
C VAL A 576 3.78 8.59 9.42
N THR A 577 3.59 7.68 10.37
CA THR A 577 2.25 7.30 10.86
C THR A 577 1.50 8.53 11.41
N ARG A 578 2.15 9.37 12.23
CA ARG A 578 1.56 10.63 12.73
C ARG A 578 1.04 11.51 11.60
N ARG A 579 1.81 11.62 10.54
CA ARG A 579 1.48 12.44 9.39
C ARG A 579 0.32 11.86 8.57
N GLU A 580 0.35 10.55 8.30
CA GLU A 580 -0.69 9.88 7.50
C GLU A 580 -2.03 9.75 8.25
N THR A 581 -2.00 9.83 9.58
CA THR A 581 -3.18 9.78 10.45
C THR A 581 -3.58 11.15 11.03
N ASN A 582 -2.87 12.24 10.66
CA ASN A 582 -3.11 13.60 11.10
C ASN A 582 -3.20 13.78 12.63
N GLY A 583 -2.42 13.03 13.42
CA GLY A 583 -2.45 13.16 14.88
C GLY A 583 -1.58 12.16 15.62
N TRP A 584 -1.49 12.31 16.95
CA TRP A 584 -0.71 11.44 17.82
C TRP A 584 -1.48 10.21 18.34
N LYS A 585 -2.81 10.20 18.22
CA LYS A 585 -3.67 9.12 18.74
C LYS A 585 -3.25 7.75 18.20
N TRP A 586 -3.11 7.64 16.88
CA TRP A 586 -2.80 6.37 16.23
C TRP A 586 -1.35 5.94 16.37
N PRO A 587 -0.35 6.84 16.27
CA PRO A 587 1.04 6.51 16.63
C PRO A 587 1.20 6.03 18.07
N ALA A 588 0.57 6.69 19.04
CA ALA A 588 0.60 6.27 20.43
C ALA A 588 -0.04 4.90 20.65
N PHE A 589 -1.20 4.66 20.04
CA PHE A 589 -1.84 3.35 20.04
C PHE A 589 -0.95 2.28 19.40
N MET A 590 -0.33 2.60 18.25
CA MET A 590 0.59 1.70 17.55
C MET A 590 1.79 1.33 18.43
N LEU A 591 2.42 2.30 19.09
CA LEU A 591 3.50 2.05 20.03
C LEU A 591 3.06 1.14 21.18
N ALA A 592 1.93 1.45 21.80
CA ALA A 592 1.44 0.71 22.96
C ALA A 592 1.20 -0.77 22.64
N TYR A 593 0.49 -1.07 21.53
CA TYR A 593 0.21 -2.46 21.20
C TYR A 593 1.43 -3.22 20.68
N LEU A 594 2.33 -2.57 19.91
CA LEU A 594 3.55 -3.21 19.42
C LEU A 594 4.50 -3.56 20.58
N PHE A 595 4.70 -2.65 21.54
CA PHE A 595 5.47 -2.96 22.74
C PHE A 595 4.81 -4.05 23.58
N GLY A 596 3.48 -4.00 23.73
CA GLY A 596 2.73 -5.03 24.41
C GLY A 596 2.89 -6.42 23.78
N LEU A 597 2.78 -6.50 22.43
CA LEU A 597 3.02 -7.74 21.71
C LEU A 597 4.46 -8.21 21.85
N ALA A 598 5.44 -7.32 21.67
CA ALA A 598 6.85 -7.65 21.81
C ALA A 598 7.16 -8.22 23.20
N TYR A 599 6.64 -7.57 24.24
CA TYR A 599 6.82 -8.00 25.62
C TYR A 599 6.21 -9.38 25.90
N VAL A 600 4.95 -9.58 25.46
CA VAL A 600 4.23 -10.85 25.67
C VAL A 600 4.91 -11.99 24.91
N PHE A 601 5.23 -11.80 23.63
CA PHE A 601 5.84 -12.85 22.83
C PHE A 601 7.28 -13.15 23.21
N ALA A 602 8.07 -12.15 23.59
CA ALA A 602 9.40 -12.38 24.15
C ALA A 602 9.32 -13.16 25.47
N GLY A 603 8.41 -12.80 26.36
CA GLY A 603 8.19 -13.52 27.61
C GLY A 603 7.74 -14.96 27.39
N ILE A 604 6.75 -15.18 26.52
CA ILE A 604 6.30 -16.54 26.15
C ILE A 604 7.48 -17.36 25.61
N THR A 605 8.25 -16.80 24.69
CA THR A 605 9.41 -17.49 24.10
C THR A 605 10.46 -17.82 25.14
N TYR A 606 10.78 -16.88 26.03
CA TYR A 606 11.73 -17.10 27.13
C TYR A 606 11.30 -18.25 28.04
N TRP A 607 10.09 -18.18 28.59
CA TRP A 607 9.62 -19.16 29.54
C TRP A 607 9.36 -20.53 28.92
N LEU A 608 8.94 -20.61 27.67
CA LEU A 608 8.83 -21.87 26.94
C LEU A 608 10.21 -22.52 26.72
N ALA A 609 11.22 -21.72 26.32
CA ALA A 609 12.57 -22.21 26.11
C ALA A 609 13.18 -22.71 27.44
N VAL A 610 13.01 -21.98 28.54
CA VAL A 610 13.45 -22.41 29.88
C VAL A 610 12.73 -23.71 30.33
N ALA A 611 11.41 -23.80 30.09
CA ALA A 611 10.62 -25.01 30.42
C ALA A 611 11.03 -26.22 29.57
N ALA A 612 11.49 -25.97 28.33
CA ALA A 612 12.03 -27.03 27.46
C ALA A 612 13.46 -27.46 27.82
N GLY A 613 14.10 -26.80 28.81
CA GLY A 613 15.45 -27.13 29.27
C GLY A 613 16.57 -26.66 28.32
N LEU A 614 16.30 -25.63 27.51
CA LEU A 614 17.24 -25.04 26.55
C LEU A 614 18.20 -24.05 27.22
#